data_8cf81816ee958bbdb35f416ea88ad448
#
_entry.id   8cf81816ee958bbdb35f416ea88ad448
#
_cell.length_a   1.000
_cell.length_b   1.000
_cell.length_c   1.000
_cell.angle_alpha   90.00
_cell.angle_beta   90.00
_cell.angle_gamma   90.00
#
_symmetry.space_group_name_H-M   'P 1'
#
loop_
_entity.id
_entity.type
_entity.pdbx_description
1 polymer ?
#
loop_
_entity_poly.entity_id
_entity_poly.type
_entity_poly.pdbx_seq_one_letter_code
_entity_poly.pdbx_strand_id
1 'polypeptide(L)'
;MTGKQKRHLRTMAHTLKPVVNLGKLGLSPETKSEIDTQLLEHELIKLKILDSCPISKKECADVLKQENSLQVVQIIGKTLTLYCPHPEEPKIELPAA
;
A
#
# COMPACT_ATOMS: atom_id res chain seq x y z
N MET A 1 9.87 -10.86 -1.38
CA MET A 1 9.99 -10.29 -0.01
C MET A 1 9.80 -11.39 1.03
N THR A 2 10.70 -11.45 2.00
CA THR A 2 10.66 -12.48 3.05
C THR A 2 9.65 -12.13 4.15
N GLY A 3 9.28 -13.13 4.97
CA GLY A 3 8.43 -12.90 6.13
C GLY A 3 9.04 -11.93 7.14
N LYS A 4 10.37 -11.98 7.29
CA LYS A 4 11.10 -11.07 8.17
C LYS A 4 10.98 -9.61 7.69
N GLN A 5 11.11 -9.40 6.39
CA GLN A 5 10.98 -8.08 5.79
C GLN A 5 9.55 -7.55 5.90
N LYS A 6 8.55 -8.40 5.64
CA LYS A 6 7.14 -8.02 5.82
C LYS A 6 6.83 -7.65 7.25
N ARG A 7 7.36 -8.40 8.21
CA ARG A 7 7.16 -8.13 9.64
C ARG A 7 7.75 -6.78 10.03
N HIS A 8 8.93 -6.46 9.50
CA HIS A 8 9.57 -5.15 9.73
C HIS A 8 8.67 -4.02 9.21
N LEU A 9 8.15 -4.16 8.00
CA LEU A 9 7.26 -3.15 7.42
C LEU A 9 5.94 -3.02 8.19
N ARG A 10 5.39 -4.12 8.67
CA ARG A 10 4.17 -4.08 9.50
C ARG A 10 4.42 -3.32 10.80
N THR A 11 5.58 -3.52 11.40
CA THR A 11 5.96 -2.80 12.63
C THR A 11 6.05 -1.30 12.36
N MET A 12 6.68 -0.90 11.27
CA MET A 12 6.78 0.50 10.88
C MET A 12 5.40 1.10 10.60
N ALA A 13 4.53 0.33 9.94
CA ALA A 13 3.21 0.80 9.56
C ALA A 13 2.24 0.93 10.73
N HIS A 14 2.54 0.32 11.87
CA HIS A 14 1.64 0.29 13.02
C HIS A 14 1.18 1.69 13.47
N THR A 15 2.04 2.67 13.38
CA THR A 15 1.74 4.06 13.79
C THR A 15 1.23 4.93 12.65
N LEU A 16 1.21 4.42 11.42
CA LEU A 16 0.77 5.20 10.26
C LEU A 16 -0.75 5.26 10.18
N LYS A 17 -1.24 6.38 9.65
CA LYS A 17 -2.65 6.56 9.34
C LYS A 17 -2.86 6.44 7.83
N PRO A 18 -4.06 6.02 7.37
CA PRO A 18 -4.33 5.99 5.94
C PRO A 18 -4.15 7.35 5.29
N VAL A 19 -3.45 7.40 4.16
CA VAL A 19 -3.23 8.64 3.38
C VAL A 19 -4.06 8.65 2.10
N VAL A 20 -4.62 7.51 1.71
CA VAL A 20 -5.50 7.40 0.54
C VAL A 20 -6.77 6.66 0.98
N ASN A 21 -7.92 7.17 0.54
CA ASN A 21 -9.21 6.53 0.78
C ASN A 21 -9.82 6.12 -0.56
N LEU A 22 -10.31 4.88 -0.66
CA LEU A 22 -11.04 4.42 -1.83
C LEU A 22 -12.53 4.54 -1.58
N GLY A 23 -13.18 5.42 -2.33
CA GLY A 23 -14.62 5.66 -2.26
C GLY A 23 -15.35 5.13 -3.48
N LYS A 24 -16.39 5.85 -3.93
CA LYS A 24 -17.29 5.46 -5.02
C LYS A 24 -16.61 5.12 -6.33
N LEU A 25 -15.49 5.78 -6.64
CA LEU A 25 -14.77 5.58 -7.89
C LEU A 25 -13.79 4.39 -7.86
N GLY A 26 -13.62 3.76 -6.69
CA GLY A 26 -12.71 2.63 -6.55
C GLY A 26 -11.30 2.98 -6.98
N LEU A 27 -10.67 2.09 -7.74
CA LEU A 27 -9.32 2.31 -8.29
C LEU A 27 -9.40 3.04 -9.64
N SER A 28 -9.91 4.26 -9.63
CA SER A 28 -9.92 5.10 -10.83
C SER A 28 -8.49 5.52 -11.20
N PRO A 29 -8.25 6.02 -12.42
CA PRO A 29 -6.94 6.53 -12.81
C PRO A 29 -6.40 7.60 -11.86
N GLU A 30 -7.26 8.50 -11.39
CA GLU A 30 -6.90 9.56 -10.44
C GLU A 30 -6.46 8.98 -9.10
N THR A 31 -7.21 7.99 -8.60
CA THR A 31 -6.88 7.34 -7.33
C THR A 31 -5.58 6.56 -7.44
N LYS A 32 -5.36 5.85 -8.54
CA LYS A 32 -4.09 5.15 -8.78
C LYS A 32 -2.92 6.13 -8.81
N SER A 33 -3.10 7.27 -9.47
CA SER A 33 -2.08 8.31 -9.51
C SER A 33 -1.75 8.83 -8.12
N GLU A 34 -2.78 9.02 -7.28
CA GLU A 34 -2.59 9.45 -5.90
C GLU A 34 -1.82 8.41 -5.09
N ILE A 35 -2.15 7.13 -5.26
CA ILE A 35 -1.41 6.04 -4.60
C ILE A 35 0.06 6.07 -5.01
N ASP A 36 0.34 6.20 -6.30
CA ASP A 36 1.70 6.25 -6.81
C ASP A 36 2.47 7.44 -6.24
N THR A 37 1.84 8.61 -6.18
CA THR A 37 2.44 9.81 -5.62
C THR A 37 2.79 9.63 -4.14
N GLN A 38 1.86 9.06 -3.36
CA GLN A 38 2.09 8.84 -1.94
C GLN A 38 3.17 7.78 -1.70
N LEU A 39 3.20 6.74 -2.52
CA LEU A 39 4.24 5.72 -2.42
C LEU A 39 5.62 6.27 -2.79
N LEU A 40 5.68 7.12 -3.80
CA LEU A 40 6.94 7.76 -4.18
C LEU A 40 7.48 8.63 -3.05
N GLU A 41 6.58 9.31 -2.34
CA GLU A 41 6.96 10.23 -1.27
C GLU A 41 7.30 9.50 0.05
N HIS A 42 6.57 8.45 0.38
CA HIS A 42 6.67 7.78 1.69
C HIS A 42 7.17 6.34 1.66
N GLU A 43 7.15 5.68 0.51
CA GLU A 43 7.49 4.27 0.32
C GLU A 43 6.55 3.28 1.03
N LEU A 44 6.09 3.60 2.21
CA LEU A 44 5.17 2.77 3.01
C LEU A 44 3.95 3.60 3.36
N ILE A 45 2.77 3.14 2.95
CA ILE A 45 1.51 3.86 3.19
C ILE A 45 0.41 2.90 3.59
N LYS A 46 -0.64 3.45 4.19
CA LYS A 46 -1.91 2.73 4.41
C LYS A 46 -2.98 3.32 3.51
N LEU A 47 -3.82 2.44 2.99
CA LEU A 47 -4.95 2.79 2.14
C LEU A 47 -6.20 2.23 2.79
N LYS A 48 -7.23 3.06 2.95
CA LYS A 48 -8.50 2.63 3.55
C LYS A 48 -9.58 2.48 2.49
N ILE A 49 -10.29 1.36 2.53
CA ILE A 49 -11.42 1.12 1.64
C ILE A 49 -12.70 1.53 2.36
N LEU A 50 -13.38 2.53 1.79
CA LEU A 50 -14.62 3.04 2.35
C LEU A 50 -15.80 2.15 1.96
N ASP A 51 -16.90 2.23 2.72
CA ASP A 51 -18.10 1.44 2.45
C ASP A 51 -18.68 1.71 1.06
N SER A 52 -18.47 2.91 0.52
CA SER A 52 -18.94 3.29 -0.81
C SER A 52 -18.12 2.70 -1.95
N CYS A 53 -16.98 2.07 -1.66
CA CYS A 53 -16.11 1.52 -2.69
C CYS A 53 -16.77 0.32 -3.36
N PRO A 54 -16.82 0.29 -4.73
CA PRO A 54 -17.50 -0.79 -5.45
C PRO A 54 -16.71 -2.10 -5.50
N ILE A 55 -15.43 -2.09 -5.14
CA ILE A 55 -14.61 -3.30 -5.13
C ILE A 55 -14.25 -3.69 -3.70
N SER A 56 -14.06 -5.00 -3.50
CA SER A 56 -13.65 -5.52 -2.20
C SER A 56 -12.17 -5.27 -1.94
N LYS A 57 -11.76 -5.40 -0.67
CA LYS A 57 -10.34 -5.29 -0.30
C LYS A 57 -9.48 -6.33 -1.03
N LYS A 58 -10.01 -7.52 -1.25
CA LYS A 58 -9.29 -8.58 -1.95
C LYS A 58 -9.10 -8.23 -3.42
N GLU A 59 -10.14 -7.75 -4.09
CA GLU A 59 -10.05 -7.31 -5.48
C GLU A 59 -9.05 -6.17 -5.62
N CYS A 60 -9.11 -5.21 -4.72
CA CYS A 60 -8.19 -4.09 -4.68
C CYS A 60 -6.74 -4.57 -4.54
N ALA A 61 -6.49 -5.48 -3.60
CA ALA A 61 -5.16 -6.04 -3.39
C ALA A 61 -4.67 -6.79 -4.63
N ASP A 62 -5.54 -7.57 -5.27
CA ASP A 62 -5.18 -8.33 -6.46
C ASP A 62 -4.79 -7.42 -7.63
N VAL A 63 -5.52 -6.33 -7.83
CA VAL A 63 -5.18 -5.35 -8.86
C VAL A 63 -3.84 -4.67 -8.55
N LEU A 64 -3.65 -4.24 -7.32
CA LEU A 64 -2.42 -3.56 -6.92
C LEU A 64 -1.19 -4.46 -6.97
N LYS A 65 -1.34 -5.75 -6.70
CA LYS A 65 -0.24 -6.72 -6.79
C LYS A 65 0.30 -6.88 -8.21
N GLN A 66 -0.46 -6.50 -9.20
CA GLN A 66 -0.02 -6.57 -10.60
C GLN A 66 0.92 -5.43 -10.96
N GLU A 67 0.96 -4.38 -10.14
CA GLU A 67 1.88 -3.27 -10.34
C GLU A 67 3.31 -3.70 -10.02
N ASN A 68 4.26 -3.34 -10.90
CA ASN A 68 5.67 -3.63 -10.68
C ASN A 68 6.17 -2.91 -9.43
N SER A 69 6.96 -3.61 -8.64
CA SER A 69 7.60 -3.08 -7.42
C SER A 69 6.66 -2.78 -6.26
N LEU A 70 5.34 -2.85 -6.44
CA LEU A 70 4.40 -2.62 -5.35
C LEU A 70 4.13 -3.93 -4.59
N GLN A 71 4.21 -3.87 -3.28
CA GLN A 71 3.93 -5.00 -2.40
C GLN A 71 2.74 -4.68 -1.52
N VAL A 72 1.79 -5.60 -1.44
CA VAL A 72 0.73 -5.53 -0.44
C VAL A 72 1.25 -6.26 0.80
N VAL A 73 1.63 -5.50 1.81
CA VAL A 73 2.30 -6.01 3.00
C VAL A 73 1.31 -6.67 3.95
N GLN A 74 0.13 -6.07 4.09
CA GLN A 74 -0.86 -6.52 5.07
C GLN A 74 -2.25 -6.04 4.69
N ILE A 75 -3.25 -6.84 5.04
CA ILE A 75 -4.66 -6.45 4.91
C ILE A 75 -5.29 -6.69 6.28
N ILE A 76 -5.73 -5.62 6.94
CA ILE A 76 -6.44 -5.70 8.22
C ILE A 76 -7.74 -4.94 8.10
N GLY A 77 -8.86 -5.64 8.29
CA GLY A 77 -10.17 -5.02 8.14
C GLY A 77 -10.31 -4.42 6.76
N LYS A 78 -10.55 -3.11 6.69
CA LYS A 78 -10.70 -2.36 5.43
C LYS A 78 -9.45 -1.56 5.08
N THR A 79 -8.32 -1.86 5.70
CA THR A 79 -7.08 -1.12 5.50
C THR A 79 -6.02 -2.02 4.87
N LEU A 80 -5.41 -1.54 3.78
CA LEU A 80 -4.28 -2.19 3.12
C LEU A 80 -3.02 -1.42 3.43
N THR A 81 -1.95 -2.15 3.75
CA THR A 81 -0.61 -1.57 3.90
C THR A 81 0.17 -1.87 2.63
N LEU A 82 0.65 -0.83 1.98
CA LEU A 82 1.35 -0.91 0.70
C LEU A 82 2.79 -0.44 0.84
N TYR A 83 3.69 -1.10 0.15
CA TYR A 83 5.10 -0.74 0.12
C TYR A 83 5.62 -0.74 -1.31
N CYS A 84 6.36 0.31 -1.66
CA CYS A 84 7.08 0.40 -2.92
C CYS A 84 8.35 1.20 -2.67
N PRO A 85 9.55 0.60 -2.84
CA PRO A 85 10.79 1.33 -2.63
C PRO A 85 10.94 2.43 -3.67
N HIS A 86 11.52 3.56 -3.26
CA HIS A 86 11.81 4.64 -4.20
C HIS A 86 12.78 4.13 -5.26
N PRO A 87 12.52 4.39 -6.55
CA PRO A 87 13.34 3.82 -7.61
C PRO A 87 14.79 4.30 -7.63
N GLU A 88 15.07 5.47 -7.08
CA GLU A 88 16.41 6.06 -7.08
C GLU A 88 17.02 6.13 -5.68
N GLU A 89 16.23 6.51 -4.67
CA GLU A 89 16.72 6.74 -3.31
C GLU A 89 15.85 6.06 -2.26
N PRO A 90 15.94 4.73 -2.14
CA PRO A 90 15.17 4.03 -1.09
C PRO A 90 15.59 4.51 0.30
N LYS A 91 14.62 4.93 1.10
CA LYS A 91 14.85 5.44 2.45
C LYS A 91 14.60 4.40 3.53
N ILE A 92 13.69 3.47 3.28
CA ILE A 92 13.39 2.40 4.23
C ILE A 92 14.41 1.30 4.06
N GLU A 93 15.14 0.99 5.13
CA GLU A 93 16.09 -0.12 5.12
C GLU A 93 15.38 -1.38 5.57
N LEU A 94 15.37 -2.39 4.69
CA LEU A 94 14.80 -3.68 5.02
C LEU A 94 15.88 -4.55 5.66
N PRO A 95 15.51 -5.40 6.65
CA PRO A 95 16.47 -6.37 7.19
C PRO A 95 16.90 -7.34 6.10
N ALA A 96 18.07 -7.93 6.26
CA ALA A 96 18.57 -8.95 5.34
C ALA A 96 17.56 -10.12 5.29
N ALA A 97 17.40 -10.66 4.10
CA ALA A 97 16.46 -11.76 3.86
C ALA A 97 16.85 -13.04 4.61
#